data_0b1a2ee6b45939863157fcc26b55b4c0
#
_entry.id   0b1a2ee6b45939863157fcc26b55b4c0
#
_cell.length_a   1.000
_cell.length_b   1.000
_cell.length_c   1.000
_cell.angle_alpha   90.00
_cell.angle_beta   90.00
_cell.angle_gamma   90.00
#
_symmetry.space_group_name_H-M   'P 1'
#
loop_
_entity.id
_entity.type
_entity.pdbx_description
1 polymer ?
#
loop_
_entity_poly.entity_id
_entity_poly.type
_entity_poly.pdbx_seq_one_letter_code
_entity_poly.pdbx_strand_id
1 'polypeptide(L)'
;IIANNGSVNHLDFLSTHEKEVFKTAIEIDQNAIVRLGGQRAKYICQSQSLNVFFPAGVDKRYLHEVHYNAWKYGNKSLYYLRTETSNKAETLSDKIEQKTMKDYSETPSGQDLLAGVSGEFATSQDDCAACQG
;
A
#
# COMPACT_ATOMS: atom_id res chain seq x y z
N ILE A 1 13.29 3.23 -7.33
CA ILE A 1 12.03 3.86 -6.87
C ILE A 1 11.03 2.76 -6.48
N ILE A 2 10.71 1.81 -7.36
CA ILE A 2 9.73 0.72 -7.10
C ILE A 2 10.15 -0.11 -5.88
N ALA A 3 11.41 -0.56 -5.79
CA ALA A 3 11.94 -1.34 -4.68
C ALA A 3 11.86 -0.61 -3.31
N ASN A 4 11.81 0.72 -3.32
CA ASN A 4 11.73 1.57 -2.12
C ASN A 4 10.34 2.20 -1.93
N ASN A 5 9.28 1.51 -2.32
CA ASN A 5 7.89 1.93 -2.16
C ASN A 5 7.58 3.34 -2.71
N GLY A 6 8.28 3.74 -3.78
CA GLY A 6 8.11 5.06 -4.39
C GLY A 6 8.99 6.17 -3.80
N SER A 7 9.70 5.93 -2.70
CA SER A 7 10.60 6.92 -2.11
C SER A 7 11.81 7.20 -3.00
N VAL A 8 12.19 8.47 -3.07
CA VAL A 8 13.37 8.96 -3.82
C VAL A 8 14.54 9.32 -2.89
N ASN A 9 14.38 9.16 -1.58
CA ASN A 9 15.38 9.59 -0.58
C ASN A 9 16.75 8.93 -0.74
N HIS A 10 16.77 7.70 -1.30
CA HIS A 10 17.98 6.92 -1.54
C HIS A 10 18.78 7.35 -2.79
N LEU A 11 18.26 8.28 -3.59
CA LEU A 11 18.90 8.71 -4.83
C LEU A 11 19.86 9.88 -4.56
N ASP A 12 21.17 9.63 -4.69
CA ASP A 12 22.21 10.63 -4.37
C ASP A 12 22.32 11.75 -5.40
N PHE A 13 21.84 11.53 -6.63
CA PHE A 13 21.90 12.52 -7.70
C PHE A 13 20.81 13.61 -7.58
N LEU A 14 19.82 13.44 -6.69
CA LEU A 14 18.78 14.45 -6.45
C LEU A 14 19.21 15.43 -5.37
N SER A 15 18.97 16.70 -5.61
CA SER A 15 19.13 17.75 -4.62
C SER A 15 18.15 17.59 -3.46
N THR A 16 18.44 18.21 -2.30
CA THR A 16 17.55 18.19 -1.14
C THR A 16 16.16 18.76 -1.49
N HIS A 17 16.11 19.81 -2.30
CA HIS A 17 14.86 20.41 -2.73
C HIS A 17 14.01 19.45 -3.59
N GLU A 18 14.63 18.74 -4.52
CA GLU A 18 13.94 17.75 -5.34
C GLU A 18 13.40 16.59 -4.50
N LYS A 19 14.19 16.11 -3.54
CA LYS A 19 13.74 15.07 -2.58
C LYS A 19 12.53 15.53 -1.76
N GLU A 20 12.46 16.80 -1.38
CA GLU A 20 11.31 17.35 -0.68
C GLU A 20 10.05 17.46 -1.55
N VAL A 21 10.21 17.74 -2.84
CA VAL A 21 9.10 17.81 -3.79
C VAL A 21 8.51 16.42 -4.07
N PHE A 22 9.35 15.39 -4.15
CA PHE A 22 8.95 14.02 -4.50
C PHE A 22 8.66 13.12 -3.29
N LYS A 23 8.34 13.70 -2.13
CA LYS A 23 7.93 12.93 -0.94
C LYS A 23 6.70 12.07 -1.23
N THR A 24 6.73 10.84 -0.74
CA THR A 24 5.56 9.96 -0.74
C THR A 24 4.51 10.43 0.27
N ALA A 25 3.28 9.90 0.17
CA ALA A 25 2.20 10.26 1.08
C ALA A 25 2.52 10.02 2.57
N ILE A 26 3.35 9.01 2.86
CA ILE A 26 3.77 8.65 4.23
C ILE A 26 4.86 9.59 4.74
N GLU A 27 5.71 10.10 3.84
CA GLU A 27 6.82 11.03 4.18
C GLU A 27 6.34 12.47 4.36
N ILE A 28 5.14 12.81 3.89
CA ILE A 28 4.54 14.13 4.07
C ILE A 28 4.01 14.28 5.49
N ASP A 29 4.23 15.45 6.11
CA ASP A 29 3.60 15.77 7.40
C ASP A 29 2.07 15.81 7.26
N GLN A 30 1.39 14.93 7.99
CA GLN A 30 -0.06 14.82 7.94
C GLN A 30 -0.77 16.04 8.52
N ASN A 31 -0.12 16.82 9.38
CA ASN A 31 -0.64 18.11 9.85
C ASN A 31 -0.86 19.10 8.69
N ALA A 32 0.01 19.06 7.67
CA ALA A 32 -0.19 19.88 6.46
C ALA A 32 -1.44 19.47 5.71
N ILE A 33 -1.70 18.16 5.59
CA ILE A 33 -2.87 17.63 4.88
C ILE A 33 -4.18 18.06 5.58
N VAL A 34 -4.27 17.87 6.89
CA VAL A 34 -5.49 18.25 7.64
C VAL A 34 -5.69 19.76 7.70
N ARG A 35 -4.61 20.56 7.72
CA ARG A 35 -4.68 22.01 7.62
C ARG A 35 -5.27 22.48 6.29
N LEU A 36 -4.78 21.94 5.18
CA LEU A 36 -5.31 22.22 3.84
C LEU A 36 -6.75 21.76 3.69
N GLY A 37 -7.09 20.61 4.27
CA GLY A 37 -8.48 20.12 4.37
C GLY A 37 -9.39 21.12 5.09
N GLY A 38 -8.97 21.62 6.24
CA GLY A 38 -9.70 22.61 7.02
C GLY A 38 -9.89 23.95 6.28
N GLN A 39 -8.88 24.40 5.54
CA GLN A 39 -9.00 25.60 4.72
C GLN A 39 -10.07 25.47 3.63
N ARG A 40 -10.24 24.28 3.05
CA ARG A 40 -11.28 24.00 2.06
C ARG A 40 -12.65 23.73 2.68
N ALA A 41 -12.69 23.18 3.90
CA ALA A 41 -13.93 22.71 4.56
C ALA A 41 -15.01 23.78 4.67
N LYS A 42 -14.64 25.03 4.82
CA LYS A 42 -15.56 26.17 4.92
C LYS A 42 -16.27 26.53 3.61
N TYR A 43 -15.74 26.07 2.48
CA TYR A 43 -16.31 26.33 1.15
C TYR A 43 -17.03 25.11 0.57
N ILE A 44 -17.08 24.01 1.30
CA ILE A 44 -17.66 22.75 0.87
C ILE A 44 -18.77 22.35 1.84
N CYS A 45 -19.99 22.11 1.33
CA CYS A 45 -21.13 21.74 2.17
C CYS A 45 -21.01 20.32 2.74
N GLN A 46 -20.43 19.38 1.98
CA GLN A 46 -20.21 17.99 2.38
C GLN A 46 -18.81 17.81 3.04
N SER A 47 -18.57 16.62 3.57
CA SER A 47 -17.24 16.26 4.05
C SER A 47 -16.30 15.95 2.86
N GLN A 48 -14.99 15.92 3.14
CA GLN A 48 -13.97 15.57 2.17
C GLN A 48 -13.48 14.14 2.45
N SER A 49 -13.21 13.36 1.40
CA SER A 49 -12.55 12.05 1.51
C SER A 49 -11.05 12.24 1.81
N LEU A 50 -10.75 12.70 3.02
CA LEU A 50 -9.41 13.05 3.45
C LEU A 50 -8.73 11.84 4.10
N ASN A 51 -7.81 11.22 3.38
CA ASN A 51 -6.99 10.12 3.89
C ASN A 51 -5.79 10.67 4.64
N VAL A 52 -5.39 10.00 5.73
CA VAL A 52 -4.15 10.25 6.46
C VAL A 52 -3.28 9.00 6.41
N PHE A 53 -1.96 9.22 6.31
CA PHE A 53 -0.98 8.16 6.08
C PHE A 53 0.08 8.20 7.17
N PHE A 54 0.35 7.07 7.81
CA PHE A 54 1.34 6.97 8.86
C PHE A 54 2.31 5.81 8.61
N PRO A 55 3.58 5.97 8.97
CA PRO A 55 4.52 4.86 8.95
C PRO A 55 4.14 3.81 10.00
N ALA A 56 4.66 2.59 9.84
CA ALA A 56 4.52 1.56 10.86
C ALA A 56 5.16 2.02 12.18
N GLY A 57 4.46 1.82 13.29
CA GLY A 57 4.97 2.18 14.61
C GLY A 57 4.99 3.68 14.92
N VAL A 58 4.19 4.48 14.23
CA VAL A 58 4.06 5.92 14.48
C VAL A 58 3.80 6.23 15.97
N ASP A 59 4.38 7.32 16.47
CA ASP A 59 4.12 7.80 17.84
C ASP A 59 2.63 8.14 18.02
N LYS A 60 2.03 7.58 19.06
CA LYS A 60 0.64 7.84 19.43
C LYS A 60 0.34 9.31 19.68
N ARG A 61 1.32 10.08 20.15
CA ARG A 61 1.17 11.53 20.35
C ARG A 61 1.00 12.25 19.03
N TYR A 62 1.82 11.93 18.03
CA TYR A 62 1.69 12.51 16.70
C TYR A 62 0.36 12.12 16.04
N LEU A 63 -0.04 10.84 16.15
CA LEU A 63 -1.33 10.38 15.68
C LEU A 63 -2.49 11.18 16.31
N HIS A 64 -2.44 11.38 17.64
CA HIS A 64 -3.43 12.17 18.36
C HIS A 64 -3.41 13.63 17.92
N GLU A 65 -2.22 14.23 17.78
CA GLU A 65 -2.05 15.60 17.33
C GLU A 65 -2.70 15.86 15.98
N VAL A 66 -2.48 14.97 14.99
CA VAL A 66 -3.08 15.09 13.66
C VAL A 66 -4.62 15.05 13.73
N HIS A 67 -5.20 14.16 14.54
CA HIS A 67 -6.65 14.09 14.72
C HIS A 67 -7.20 15.32 15.44
N TYR A 68 -6.52 15.78 16.48
CA TYR A 68 -6.88 17.00 17.19
C TYR A 68 -6.84 18.23 16.28
N ASN A 69 -5.78 18.36 15.46
CA ASN A 69 -5.64 19.43 14.49
C ASN A 69 -6.69 19.35 13.38
N ALA A 70 -7.06 18.14 12.94
CA ALA A 70 -8.15 17.97 11.99
C ALA A 70 -9.46 18.55 12.53
N TRP A 71 -9.80 18.26 13.77
CA TRP A 71 -10.97 18.84 14.45
C TRP A 71 -10.82 20.35 14.62
N LYS A 72 -9.67 20.82 15.10
CA LYS A 72 -9.39 22.24 15.34
C LYS A 72 -9.50 23.09 14.08
N TYR A 73 -9.08 22.55 12.92
CA TYR A 73 -9.18 23.24 11.63
C TYR A 73 -10.58 23.16 10.99
N GLY A 74 -11.54 22.50 11.64
CA GLY A 74 -12.91 22.41 11.18
C GLY A 74 -13.13 21.41 10.06
N ASN A 75 -12.30 20.37 9.97
CA ASN A 75 -12.59 19.24 9.09
C ASN A 75 -13.84 18.51 9.64
N LYS A 76 -14.82 18.27 8.79
CA LYS A 76 -16.08 17.60 9.17
C LYS A 76 -15.90 16.13 9.45
N SER A 77 -15.00 15.47 8.71
CA SER A 77 -14.58 14.08 8.93
C SER A 77 -13.23 13.83 8.28
N LEU A 78 -12.55 12.79 8.75
CA LEU A 78 -11.48 12.11 8.04
C LEU A 78 -12.06 10.85 7.39
N TYR A 79 -11.36 10.26 6.41
CA TYR A 79 -11.83 9.08 5.73
C TYR A 79 -11.01 7.86 6.15
N TYR A 80 -9.97 7.48 5.40
CA TYR A 80 -9.14 6.35 5.80
C TYR A 80 -7.89 6.80 6.56
N LEU A 81 -7.57 6.06 7.61
CA LEU A 81 -6.25 6.04 8.21
C LEU A 81 -5.50 4.84 7.64
N ARG A 82 -4.43 5.11 6.89
CA ARG A 82 -3.60 4.09 6.26
C ARG A 82 -2.25 4.02 6.95
N THR A 83 -1.86 2.84 7.36
CA THR A 83 -0.54 2.57 7.95
C THR A 83 0.21 1.56 7.08
N GLU A 84 1.53 1.66 7.05
CA GLU A 84 2.35 0.59 6.51
C GLU A 84 2.22 -0.65 7.38
N THR A 85 2.12 -1.81 6.76
CA THR A 85 2.18 -3.08 7.45
C THR A 85 3.62 -3.34 7.88
N SER A 86 3.85 -3.66 9.15
CA SER A 86 5.19 -4.00 9.66
C SER A 86 5.76 -5.29 9.03
N ASN A 87 4.87 -6.19 8.61
CA ASN A 87 5.24 -7.37 7.82
C ASN A 87 5.04 -7.02 6.34
N LYS A 88 6.13 -6.68 5.64
CA LYS A 88 6.12 -6.70 4.19
C LYS A 88 5.89 -8.15 3.78
N ALA A 89 4.69 -8.46 3.29
CA ALA A 89 4.55 -9.63 2.43
C ALA A 89 5.54 -9.39 1.28
N GLU A 90 6.58 -10.23 1.19
CA GLU A 90 7.48 -10.21 0.05
C GLU A 90 6.60 -10.28 -1.18
N THR A 91 6.64 -9.25 -1.99
CA THR A 91 5.81 -9.17 -3.19
C THR A 91 6.20 -10.35 -4.05
N LEU A 92 5.22 -11.22 -4.34
CA LEU A 92 5.41 -12.41 -5.19
C LEU A 92 6.10 -12.07 -6.53
N SER A 93 5.98 -10.81 -7.00
CA SER A 93 6.67 -10.30 -8.18
C SER A 93 8.20 -10.37 -8.08
N ASP A 94 8.81 -10.10 -6.92
CA ASP A 94 10.28 -10.17 -6.77
C ASP A 94 10.80 -11.62 -6.84
N LYS A 95 9.95 -12.60 -6.50
CA LYS A 95 10.27 -14.03 -6.63
C LYS A 95 10.05 -14.55 -8.05
N ILE A 96 9.14 -13.96 -8.80
CA ILE A 96 8.83 -14.39 -10.18
C ILE A 96 9.94 -13.95 -11.13
N GLU A 97 10.50 -12.75 -10.99
CA GLU A 97 11.57 -12.27 -11.89
C GLU A 97 12.86 -13.08 -11.79
N GLN A 98 13.17 -13.65 -10.63
CA GLN A 98 14.37 -14.50 -10.48
C GLN A 98 14.16 -15.95 -10.97
N LYS A 99 12.93 -16.43 -11.01
CA LYS A 99 12.61 -17.80 -11.44
C LYS A 99 12.42 -17.92 -12.95
N THR A 100 11.93 -16.86 -13.60
CA THR A 100 11.50 -16.92 -15.01
C THR A 100 12.67 -16.97 -16.00
N MET A 101 13.89 -16.61 -15.60
CA MET A 101 15.08 -16.63 -16.49
C MET A 101 15.85 -17.97 -16.47
N LYS A 102 15.63 -18.84 -15.49
CA LYS A 102 16.35 -20.11 -15.38
C LYS A 102 15.59 -21.34 -15.86
N ASP A 103 14.26 -21.29 -15.86
CA ASP A 103 13.43 -22.47 -16.11
C ASP A 103 12.89 -22.57 -17.55
N TYR A 104 13.21 -21.62 -18.43
CA TYR A 104 12.78 -21.70 -19.85
C TYR A 104 13.76 -22.43 -20.77
N SER A 105 14.91 -22.90 -20.25
CA SER A 105 15.86 -23.67 -21.05
C SER A 105 15.59 -25.19 -21.07
N GLU A 106 14.66 -25.68 -20.26
CA GLU A 106 14.27 -27.08 -20.21
C GLU A 106 12.75 -27.23 -20.40
N THR A 107 12.26 -26.96 -21.60
CA THR A 107 10.90 -27.40 -21.99
C THR A 107 10.93 -28.87 -22.30
N PRO A 108 10.21 -29.74 -21.54
CA PRO A 108 10.00 -31.12 -21.92
C PRO A 108 9.23 -31.17 -23.25
N SER A 109 9.64 -32.05 -24.14
CA SER A 109 8.98 -32.26 -25.43
C SER A 109 7.51 -32.61 -25.18
N GLY A 110 6.59 -32.11 -26.03
CA GLY A 110 5.14 -32.24 -25.88
C GLY A 110 4.55 -33.67 -25.76
N GLN A 111 5.39 -34.71 -25.62
CA GLN A 111 4.97 -36.10 -25.38
C GLN A 111 4.84 -36.44 -23.88
N ASP A 112 5.50 -35.71 -23.00
CA ASP A 112 5.41 -35.94 -21.54
C ASP A 112 4.19 -35.30 -20.87
N LEU A 113 3.49 -34.42 -21.58
CA LEU A 113 2.29 -33.71 -21.04
C LEU A 113 1.01 -34.55 -21.08
N LEU A 114 0.99 -35.69 -21.82
CA LEU A 114 -0.20 -36.54 -21.95
C LEU A 114 -0.19 -37.75 -21.02
N ALA A 115 0.90 -38.04 -20.35
CA ALA A 115 1.00 -39.22 -19.46
C ALA A 115 0.47 -39.00 -18.04
N GLY A 116 0.11 -37.77 -17.67
CA GLY A 116 -0.30 -37.36 -16.29
C GLY A 116 -1.80 -37.11 -16.10
N VAL A 117 -2.65 -37.29 -17.11
CA VAL A 117 -4.10 -37.00 -16.99
C VAL A 117 -4.89 -38.31 -16.79
N SER A 118 -4.60 -39.00 -15.71
CA SER A 118 -5.47 -40.02 -15.14
C SER A 118 -5.47 -39.91 -13.62
N GLY A 119 -6.01 -38.83 -13.14
CA GLY A 119 -6.20 -38.56 -11.70
C GLY A 119 -7.62 -38.06 -11.46
N GLU A 120 -8.36 -38.79 -10.66
CA GLU A 120 -9.74 -38.56 -10.26
C GLU A 120 -9.98 -37.11 -9.82
N PHE A 121 -10.99 -36.49 -10.40
CA PHE A 121 -11.52 -35.19 -9.98
C PHE A 121 -12.25 -35.39 -8.66
N ALA A 122 -11.55 -35.24 -7.54
CA ALA A 122 -12.16 -35.17 -6.21
C ALA A 122 -12.84 -33.82 -6.06
N THR A 123 -14.17 -33.81 -6.13
CA THR A 123 -15.00 -32.68 -5.70
C THR A 123 -14.95 -32.57 -4.19
N SER A 124 -14.04 -31.79 -3.65
CA SER A 124 -14.15 -31.34 -2.26
C SER A 124 -15.10 -30.14 -2.23
N GLN A 125 -16.29 -30.35 -1.70
CA GLN A 125 -17.15 -29.29 -1.20
C GLN A 125 -16.51 -28.75 0.07
N ASP A 126 -15.60 -27.79 -0.04
CA ASP A 126 -15.16 -27.02 1.11
C ASP A 126 -16.07 -25.80 1.24
N ASP A 127 -16.90 -25.83 2.26
CA ASP A 127 -17.79 -24.76 2.68
C ASP A 127 -16.99 -23.47 2.91
N CYS A 128 -17.31 -22.45 2.16
CA CYS A 128 -16.72 -21.12 2.28
C CYS A 128 -17.17 -20.49 3.62
N ALA A 129 -16.30 -20.50 4.63
CA ALA A 129 -16.54 -19.91 5.94
C ALA A 129 -16.84 -18.39 5.95
N ALA A 130 -16.74 -17.74 4.79
CA ALA A 130 -17.01 -16.30 4.64
C ALA A 130 -18.52 -15.96 4.46
N CYS A 131 -19.39 -16.98 4.30
CA CYS A 131 -20.83 -16.77 4.07
C CYS A 131 -21.70 -17.01 5.31
N GLN A 132 -21.10 -17.23 6.50
CA GLN A 132 -21.82 -17.35 7.76
C GLN A 132 -21.48 -16.16 8.67
N GLY A 133 -22.12 -15.03 8.44
CA GLY A 133 -22.04 -13.83 9.28
C GLY A 133 -23.26 -12.97 9.06
#